data_2e9cf93ca09fce93ae7bc59eeaed58a7
#
_entry.id   2e9cf93ca09fce93ae7bc59eeaed58a7
#
_cell.length_a   1.000
_cell.length_b   1.000
_cell.length_c   1.000
_cell.angle_alpha   90.00
_cell.angle_beta   90.00
_cell.angle_gamma   90.00
#
_symmetry.space_group_name_H-M   'P 1'
#
loop_
_entity.id
_entity.type
_entity.pdbx_description
1 polymer ?
#
loop_
_entity_poly.entity_id
_entity_poly.type
_entity_poly.pdbx_seq_one_letter_code
_entity_poly.pdbx_strand_id
1 'polypeptide(L)'
;MPSPKKGRPRRKNKREDILKKAAELIARQGFDGTSMRDIAAAVNMLPGSLYYHFPSKEDMLLAIHEQVVRDMTEEVQQAVSKGNDPWDRLERAAVAHLKGLLGSGNLVSIISPNFAEDREAVNEQLKAQRRSYEKIFRDLFADLDITPGTERGLLRLQLLGALNWVPVWYNAEQKMSPAKIAKAFVRSIRKDAQD
;
A
#
# COMPACT_ATOMS: atom_id res chain seq x y z
N MET A 1 -46.08 -5.90 17.52
CA MET A 1 -44.62 -5.88 17.65
C MET A 1 -44.07 -5.17 16.40
N PRO A 2 -43.41 -4.01 16.50
CA PRO A 2 -42.85 -3.32 15.33
C PRO A 2 -41.52 -3.97 14.93
N SER A 3 -41.38 -4.26 13.61
CA SER A 3 -40.17 -4.80 13.02
C SER A 3 -38.98 -3.84 13.13
N PRO A 4 -37.76 -4.34 13.34
CA PRO A 4 -36.57 -3.49 13.44
C PRO A 4 -36.23 -2.82 12.10
N LYS A 5 -36.17 -1.49 12.08
CA LYS A 5 -35.72 -0.70 10.94
C LYS A 5 -34.29 -1.06 10.60
N LYS A 6 -34.05 -1.65 9.41
CA LYS A 6 -32.72 -1.83 8.83
C LYS A 6 -32.01 -0.48 8.76
N GLY A 7 -30.95 -0.32 9.54
CA GLY A 7 -30.13 0.88 9.54
C GLY A 7 -29.58 1.17 8.15
N ARG A 8 -29.67 2.42 7.68
CA ARG A 8 -29.03 2.89 6.45
C ARG A 8 -27.51 2.62 6.53
N PRO A 9 -26.90 2.05 5.50
CA PRO A 9 -25.44 1.89 5.47
C PRO A 9 -24.76 3.25 5.64
N ARG A 10 -23.75 3.32 6.51
CA ARG A 10 -23.05 4.54 6.89
C ARG A 10 -22.40 5.17 5.64
N ARG A 11 -22.44 6.49 5.52
CA ARG A 11 -21.78 7.30 4.45
C ARG A 11 -20.30 6.92 4.21
N LYS A 12 -19.61 6.41 5.23
CA LYS A 12 -18.23 5.94 5.17
C LYS A 12 -18.05 4.77 4.20
N ASN A 13 -18.91 3.76 4.23
CA ASN A 13 -18.87 2.60 3.32
C ASN A 13 -18.98 3.02 1.85
N LYS A 14 -19.83 3.99 1.52
CA LYS A 14 -20.05 4.37 0.13
C LYS A 14 -18.81 5.02 -0.50
N ARG A 15 -18.06 5.85 0.24
CA ARG A 15 -16.82 6.48 -0.26
C ARG A 15 -15.73 5.43 -0.48
N GLU A 16 -15.57 4.48 0.43
CA GLU A 16 -14.62 3.38 0.32
C GLU A 16 -14.94 2.47 -0.86
N ASP A 17 -16.22 2.14 -1.08
CA ASP A 17 -16.68 1.37 -2.24
C ASP A 17 -16.37 2.07 -3.57
N ILE A 18 -16.55 3.41 -3.63
CA ILE A 18 -16.19 4.21 -4.81
C ILE A 18 -14.69 4.12 -5.07
N LEU A 19 -13.85 4.35 -4.05
CA LEU A 19 -12.40 4.32 -4.18
C LEU A 19 -11.91 2.93 -4.61
N LYS A 20 -12.47 1.87 -4.05
CA LYS A 20 -12.13 0.49 -4.42
C LYS A 20 -12.44 0.22 -5.89
N LYS A 21 -13.64 0.58 -6.36
CA LYS A 21 -14.04 0.38 -7.76
C LYS A 21 -13.23 1.23 -8.73
N ALA A 22 -12.95 2.48 -8.37
CA ALA A 22 -12.09 3.35 -9.15
C ALA A 22 -10.67 2.79 -9.27
N ALA A 23 -10.11 2.30 -8.16
CA ALA A 23 -8.82 1.67 -8.12
C ALA A 23 -8.75 0.41 -9.01
N GLU A 24 -9.76 -0.47 -8.95
CA GLU A 24 -9.86 -1.66 -9.81
C GLU A 24 -9.91 -1.28 -11.31
N LEU A 25 -10.60 -0.19 -11.65
CA LEU A 25 -10.73 0.28 -13.03
C LEU A 25 -9.43 0.89 -13.55
N ILE A 26 -8.82 1.77 -12.75
CA ILE A 26 -7.53 2.41 -13.06
C ILE A 26 -6.42 1.35 -13.19
N ALA A 27 -6.41 0.33 -12.33
CA ALA A 27 -5.43 -0.74 -12.41
C ALA A 27 -5.53 -1.57 -13.69
N ARG A 28 -6.74 -1.71 -14.26
CA ARG A 28 -6.98 -2.46 -15.51
C ARG A 28 -6.73 -1.66 -16.77
N GLN A 29 -7.10 -0.39 -16.79
CA GLN A 29 -7.13 0.44 -18.00
C GLN A 29 -6.02 1.50 -18.02
N GLY A 30 -5.29 1.63 -16.91
CA GLY A 30 -4.39 2.74 -16.67
C GLY A 30 -5.13 4.03 -16.25
N PHE A 31 -4.40 4.96 -15.65
CA PHE A 31 -4.98 6.22 -15.20
C PHE A 31 -5.49 7.06 -16.38
N ASP A 32 -4.70 7.22 -17.43
CA ASP A 32 -5.09 8.04 -18.59
C ASP A 32 -6.20 7.40 -19.42
N GLY A 33 -6.26 6.07 -19.47
CA GLY A 33 -7.34 5.31 -20.12
C GLY A 33 -8.66 5.28 -19.36
N THR A 34 -8.72 5.82 -18.14
CA THR A 34 -9.91 5.82 -17.29
C THR A 34 -10.48 7.22 -17.15
N SER A 35 -11.78 7.42 -17.42
CA SER A 35 -12.46 8.69 -17.21
C SER A 35 -13.30 8.70 -15.93
N MET A 36 -13.60 9.90 -15.40
CA MET A 36 -14.55 10.06 -14.28
C MET A 36 -15.95 9.53 -14.62
N ARG A 37 -16.35 9.54 -15.90
CA ARG A 37 -17.62 8.96 -16.36
C ARG A 37 -17.63 7.44 -16.28
N ASP A 38 -16.53 6.80 -16.65
CA ASP A 38 -16.37 5.33 -16.54
C ASP A 38 -16.43 4.89 -15.08
N ILE A 39 -15.78 5.64 -14.20
CA ILE A 39 -15.83 5.38 -12.76
C ILE A 39 -17.25 5.56 -12.22
N ALA A 40 -17.95 6.64 -12.60
CA ALA A 40 -19.33 6.88 -12.18
C ALA A 40 -20.26 5.72 -12.61
N ALA A 41 -20.11 5.26 -13.84
CA ALA A 41 -20.86 4.11 -14.37
C ALA A 41 -20.54 2.83 -13.57
N ALA A 42 -19.26 2.57 -13.27
CA ALA A 42 -18.83 1.37 -12.53
C ALA A 42 -19.35 1.32 -11.08
N VAL A 43 -19.67 2.48 -10.48
CA VAL A 43 -20.26 2.57 -9.13
C VAL A 43 -21.76 2.89 -9.12
N ASN A 44 -22.42 2.83 -10.28
CA ASN A 44 -23.84 3.16 -10.46
C ASN A 44 -24.21 4.55 -9.93
N MET A 45 -23.41 5.56 -10.24
CA MET A 45 -23.62 6.95 -9.87
C MET A 45 -23.76 7.85 -11.11
N LEU A 46 -24.47 8.96 -10.95
CA LEU A 46 -24.41 10.04 -11.93
C LEU A 46 -23.03 10.73 -11.86
N PRO A 47 -22.45 11.13 -13.01
CA PRO A 47 -21.16 11.82 -13.01
C PRO A 47 -21.11 13.05 -12.10
N GLY A 48 -22.16 13.88 -12.08
CA GLY A 48 -22.24 15.04 -11.21
C GLY A 48 -22.17 14.68 -9.71
N SER A 49 -22.74 13.54 -9.31
CA SER A 49 -22.63 13.05 -7.93
C SER A 49 -21.22 12.59 -7.58
N LEU A 50 -20.47 12.03 -8.56
CA LEU A 50 -19.10 11.63 -8.36
C LEU A 50 -18.18 12.85 -8.22
N TYR A 51 -18.36 13.88 -9.08
CA TYR A 51 -17.61 15.15 -9.00
C TYR A 51 -17.84 15.90 -7.68
N TYR A 52 -19.01 15.73 -7.04
CA TYR A 52 -19.24 16.26 -5.69
C TYR A 52 -18.34 15.61 -4.62
N HIS A 53 -17.98 14.34 -4.80
CA HIS A 53 -17.09 13.61 -3.87
C HIS A 53 -15.61 13.77 -4.22
N PHE A 54 -15.29 13.86 -5.49
CA PHE A 54 -13.93 13.94 -6.03
C PHE A 54 -13.90 14.94 -7.19
N PRO A 55 -13.41 16.16 -6.96
CA PRO A 55 -13.43 17.24 -7.95
C PRO A 55 -12.67 16.89 -9.24
N SER A 56 -11.64 16.06 -9.14
CA SER A 56 -10.83 15.62 -10.28
C SER A 56 -10.51 14.13 -10.21
N LYS A 57 -9.96 13.59 -11.29
CA LYS A 57 -9.42 12.23 -11.33
C LYS A 57 -8.14 12.12 -10.50
N GLU A 58 -7.37 13.19 -10.44
CA GLU A 58 -6.18 13.34 -9.61
C GLU A 58 -6.52 13.31 -8.12
N ASP A 59 -7.55 14.04 -7.67
CA ASP A 59 -8.03 13.98 -6.28
C ASP A 59 -8.51 12.59 -5.90
N MET A 60 -9.14 11.89 -6.83
CA MET A 60 -9.55 10.50 -6.61
C MET A 60 -8.34 9.58 -6.50
N LEU A 61 -7.32 9.73 -7.33
CA LEU A 61 -6.08 8.97 -7.26
C LEU A 61 -5.38 9.18 -5.91
N LEU A 62 -5.25 10.44 -5.47
CA LEU A 62 -4.66 10.78 -4.17
C LEU A 62 -5.43 10.13 -3.02
N ALA A 63 -6.76 10.13 -3.10
CA ALA A 63 -7.62 9.50 -2.09
C ALA A 63 -7.51 7.97 -2.10
N ILE A 64 -7.36 7.34 -3.27
CA ILE A 64 -7.09 5.89 -3.40
C ILE A 64 -5.74 5.56 -2.75
N HIS A 65 -4.70 6.30 -3.11
CA HIS A 65 -3.36 6.08 -2.58
C HIS A 65 -3.32 6.28 -1.06
N GLU A 66 -3.94 7.34 -0.54
CA GLU A 66 -4.06 7.59 0.90
C GLU A 66 -4.75 6.43 1.62
N GLN A 67 -5.83 5.88 1.05
CA GLN A 67 -6.52 4.74 1.63
C GLN A 67 -5.62 3.50 1.69
N VAL A 68 -4.95 3.18 0.59
CA VAL A 68 -4.02 2.04 0.52
C VAL A 68 -2.87 2.20 1.52
N VAL A 69 -2.25 3.38 1.59
CA VAL A 69 -1.16 3.66 2.54
C VAL A 69 -1.65 3.52 3.98
N ARG A 70 -2.85 4.00 4.28
CA ARG A 70 -3.45 3.87 5.63
C ARG A 70 -3.68 2.41 6.00
N ASP A 71 -4.33 1.64 5.12
CA ASP A 71 -4.64 0.23 5.36
C ASP A 71 -3.35 -0.57 5.57
N MET A 72 -2.34 -0.36 4.72
CA MET A 72 -1.02 -0.98 4.87
C MET A 72 -0.31 -0.55 6.17
N THR A 73 -0.45 0.72 6.56
CA THR A 73 0.11 1.24 7.82
C THR A 73 -0.50 0.51 9.01
N GLU A 74 -1.81 0.41 9.07
CA GLU A 74 -2.53 -0.27 10.14
C GLU A 74 -2.14 -1.75 10.25
N GLU A 75 -2.11 -2.46 9.11
CA GLU A 75 -1.71 -3.88 9.07
C GLU A 75 -0.27 -4.09 9.54
N VAL A 76 0.66 -3.26 9.07
CA VAL A 76 2.08 -3.36 9.46
C VAL A 76 2.27 -3.03 10.93
N GLN A 77 1.67 -1.94 11.43
CA GLN A 77 1.76 -1.56 12.85
C GLN A 77 1.17 -2.63 13.76
N GLN A 78 0.03 -3.23 13.38
CA GLN A 78 -0.57 -4.32 14.11
C GLN A 78 0.32 -5.60 14.11
N ALA A 79 1.04 -5.85 13.03
CA ALA A 79 1.98 -6.96 12.97
C ALA A 79 3.22 -6.69 13.85
N VAL A 80 3.78 -5.48 13.78
CA VAL A 80 4.94 -5.03 14.57
C VAL A 80 4.66 -5.10 16.07
N SER A 81 3.45 -4.71 16.51
CA SER A 81 3.09 -4.72 17.95
C SER A 81 3.13 -6.11 18.59
N LYS A 82 3.14 -7.17 17.79
CA LYS A 82 3.21 -8.58 18.24
C LYS A 82 4.64 -9.12 18.24
N GLY A 83 5.63 -8.31 17.89
CA GLY A 83 7.03 -8.72 17.83
C GLY A 83 7.72 -8.64 19.20
N ASN A 84 8.57 -9.62 19.49
CA ASN A 84 9.24 -9.79 20.79
C ASN A 84 10.57 -9.04 20.86
N ASP A 85 11.28 -8.90 19.73
CA ASP A 85 12.57 -8.21 19.61
C ASP A 85 12.61 -7.40 18.30
N PRO A 86 13.61 -6.52 18.09
CA PRO A 86 13.72 -5.68 16.91
C PRO A 86 13.71 -6.46 15.58
N TRP A 87 14.38 -7.62 15.50
CA TRP A 87 14.43 -8.43 14.30
C TRP A 87 13.09 -9.13 14.02
N ASP A 88 12.41 -9.65 15.05
CA ASP A 88 11.06 -10.22 14.92
C ASP A 88 10.05 -9.16 14.49
N ARG A 89 10.15 -7.92 15.01
CA ARG A 89 9.32 -6.80 14.57
C ARG A 89 9.53 -6.47 13.09
N LEU A 90 10.79 -6.41 12.63
CA LEU A 90 11.10 -6.18 11.22
C LEU A 90 10.59 -7.33 10.33
N GLU A 91 10.74 -8.57 10.76
CA GLU A 91 10.24 -9.74 10.03
C GLU A 91 8.71 -9.69 9.88
N ARG A 92 7.99 -9.35 10.95
CA ARG A 92 6.54 -9.20 10.92
C ARG A 92 6.10 -8.05 10.03
N ALA A 93 6.80 -6.93 10.08
CA ALA A 93 6.56 -5.78 9.20
C ALA A 93 6.73 -6.17 7.73
N ALA A 94 7.83 -6.85 7.38
CA ALA A 94 8.10 -7.31 6.02
C ALA A 94 7.04 -8.29 5.51
N VAL A 95 6.58 -9.22 6.36
CA VAL A 95 5.51 -10.17 6.02
C VAL A 95 4.18 -9.45 5.80
N ALA A 96 3.80 -8.52 6.66
CA ALA A 96 2.56 -7.75 6.52
C ALA A 96 2.61 -6.87 5.27
N HIS A 97 3.72 -6.15 5.04
CA HIS A 97 3.96 -5.35 3.86
C HIS A 97 3.79 -6.16 2.56
N LEU A 98 4.47 -7.30 2.45
CA LEU A 98 4.38 -8.14 1.26
C LEU A 98 2.98 -8.72 1.05
N LYS A 99 2.28 -9.09 2.12
CA LYS A 99 0.88 -9.54 2.04
C LYS A 99 -0.03 -8.42 1.54
N GLY A 100 0.14 -7.20 2.05
CA GLY A 100 -0.60 -6.02 1.60
C GLY A 100 -0.36 -5.73 0.11
N LEU A 101 0.90 -5.77 -0.36
CA LEU A 101 1.24 -5.60 -1.77
C LEU A 101 0.55 -6.64 -2.67
N LEU A 102 0.59 -7.91 -2.29
CA LEU A 102 0.00 -9.00 -3.09
C LEU A 102 -1.52 -9.08 -2.96
N GLY A 103 -2.08 -8.69 -1.81
CA GLY A 103 -3.53 -8.65 -1.56
C GLY A 103 -4.23 -7.48 -2.23
N SER A 104 -3.52 -6.39 -2.49
CA SER A 104 -4.05 -5.18 -3.14
C SER A 104 -4.24 -5.35 -4.66
N GLY A 105 -3.89 -6.49 -5.24
CA GLY A 105 -3.96 -6.74 -6.68
C GLY A 105 -3.07 -5.74 -7.44
N ASN A 106 -3.50 -5.35 -8.67
CA ASN A 106 -2.76 -4.40 -9.51
C ASN A 106 -2.69 -2.96 -8.94
N LEU A 107 -3.17 -2.70 -7.71
CA LEU A 107 -3.06 -1.39 -7.06
C LEU A 107 -1.60 -0.99 -6.80
N VAL A 108 -0.67 -1.95 -6.76
CA VAL A 108 0.78 -1.68 -6.69
C VAL A 108 1.25 -0.82 -7.86
N SER A 109 0.66 -0.95 -9.04
CA SER A 109 0.96 -0.09 -10.20
C SER A 109 0.52 1.36 -9.99
N ILE A 110 -0.49 1.59 -9.16
CA ILE A 110 -0.97 2.94 -8.77
C ILE A 110 -0.02 3.57 -7.73
N ILE A 111 0.69 2.72 -6.97
CA ILE A 111 1.64 3.16 -5.94
C ILE A 111 3.03 3.45 -6.57
N SER A 112 3.24 3.09 -7.84
CA SER A 112 4.51 3.28 -8.55
C SER A 112 4.86 4.76 -8.75
N PRO A 113 6.14 5.16 -8.58
CA PRO A 113 6.53 6.56 -8.45
C PRO A 113 6.46 7.41 -9.73
N ASN A 114 6.21 6.83 -10.90
CA ASN A 114 6.31 7.54 -12.19
C ASN A 114 4.94 7.78 -12.81
N PHE A 115 4.14 8.58 -12.12
CA PHE A 115 2.74 8.78 -12.50
C PHE A 115 2.53 9.88 -13.53
N ALA A 116 3.41 10.31 -14.30
CA ALA A 116 3.43 11.32 -15.36
C ALA A 116 4.35 12.50 -15.03
N GLU A 117 5.27 12.75 -15.96
CA GLU A 117 6.25 13.83 -15.84
C GLU A 117 5.62 15.22 -15.73
N ASP A 118 4.39 15.40 -16.16
CA ASP A 118 3.63 16.66 -16.23
C ASP A 118 2.71 16.91 -15.01
N ARG A 119 2.75 16.05 -13.95
CA ARG A 119 1.87 16.18 -12.76
C ARG A 119 2.68 16.30 -11.47
N GLU A 120 3.62 17.21 -11.43
CA GLU A 120 4.56 17.37 -10.32
C GLU A 120 3.87 17.54 -8.96
N ALA A 121 2.81 18.34 -8.88
CA ALA A 121 2.08 18.57 -7.63
C ALA A 121 1.43 17.28 -7.09
N VAL A 122 0.87 16.42 -7.95
CA VAL A 122 0.30 15.13 -7.58
C VAL A 122 1.40 14.18 -7.13
N ASN A 123 2.51 14.13 -7.87
CA ASN A 123 3.66 13.30 -7.54
C ASN A 123 4.25 13.64 -6.18
N GLU A 124 4.35 14.93 -5.83
CA GLU A 124 4.84 15.35 -4.50
C GLU A 124 3.88 14.92 -3.37
N GLN A 125 2.57 15.00 -3.57
CA GLN A 125 1.61 14.52 -2.59
C GLN A 125 1.69 12.98 -2.42
N LEU A 126 1.79 12.22 -3.51
CA LEU A 126 2.00 10.77 -3.46
C LEU A 126 3.30 10.41 -2.73
N LYS A 127 4.38 11.14 -3.00
CA LYS A 127 5.66 10.98 -2.28
C LYS A 127 5.52 11.29 -0.79
N ALA A 128 4.79 12.35 -0.43
CA ALA A 128 4.55 12.71 0.97
C ALA A 128 3.79 11.62 1.73
N GLN A 129 2.71 11.09 1.14
CA GLN A 129 1.96 9.97 1.71
C GLN A 129 2.85 8.73 1.90
N ARG A 130 3.70 8.40 0.93
CA ARG A 130 4.65 7.28 1.01
C ARG A 130 5.69 7.47 2.10
N ARG A 131 6.25 8.70 2.25
CA ARG A 131 7.25 9.01 3.29
C ARG A 131 6.74 8.70 4.70
N SER A 132 5.46 8.92 4.98
CA SER A 132 4.86 8.61 6.29
C SER A 132 4.85 7.10 6.56
N TYR A 133 4.52 6.29 5.56
CA TYR A 133 4.58 4.84 5.64
C TYR A 133 6.03 4.31 5.79
N GLU A 134 6.95 4.82 4.97
CA GLU A 134 8.35 4.43 5.03
C GLU A 134 9.02 4.77 6.36
N LYS A 135 8.46 5.75 7.11
CA LYS A 135 8.94 6.08 8.46
C LYS A 135 8.88 4.88 9.40
N ILE A 136 7.87 4.01 9.26
CA ILE A 136 7.76 2.79 10.08
C ILE A 136 9.02 1.94 9.91
N PHE A 137 9.45 1.71 8.66
CA PHE A 137 10.66 0.93 8.40
C PHE A 137 11.93 1.66 8.82
N ARG A 138 12.00 3.00 8.72
CA ARG A 138 13.13 3.76 9.26
C ARG A 138 13.28 3.56 10.76
N ASP A 139 12.17 3.64 11.49
CA ASP A 139 12.16 3.45 12.94
C ASP A 139 12.55 2.01 13.31
N LEU A 140 12.01 1.00 12.61
CA LEU A 140 12.38 -0.40 12.81
C LEU A 140 13.88 -0.66 12.58
N PHE A 141 14.46 -0.08 11.52
CA PHE A 141 15.90 -0.21 11.27
C PHE A 141 16.76 0.57 12.27
N ALA A 142 16.24 1.66 12.84
CA ALA A 142 16.94 2.39 13.91
C ALA A 142 17.10 1.55 15.19
N ASP A 143 16.10 0.72 15.50
CA ASP A 143 16.08 -0.15 16.69
C ASP A 143 16.93 -1.43 16.53
N LEU A 144 17.43 -1.77 15.34
CA LEU A 144 18.21 -2.97 15.13
C LEU A 144 19.59 -2.88 15.78
N ASP A 145 20.05 -3.97 16.40
CA ASP A 145 21.45 -4.16 16.77
C ASP A 145 22.21 -4.70 15.55
N ILE A 146 23.02 -3.83 14.94
CA ILE A 146 23.81 -4.10 13.73
C ILE A 146 25.23 -3.56 13.91
N THR A 147 26.18 -4.14 13.18
CA THR A 147 27.59 -3.79 13.19
C THR A 147 27.81 -2.28 13.00
N PRO A 148 28.64 -1.62 13.85
CA PRO A 148 28.98 -0.22 13.67
C PRO A 148 29.58 0.06 12.28
N GLY A 149 29.11 1.15 11.63
CA GLY A 149 29.52 1.51 10.26
C GLY A 149 28.61 0.96 9.17
N THR A 150 27.69 0.04 9.49
CA THR A 150 26.72 -0.46 8.52
C THR A 150 25.68 0.62 8.17
N GLU A 151 25.51 0.86 6.89
CA GLU A 151 24.56 1.85 6.35
C GLU A 151 23.10 1.39 6.47
N ARG A 152 22.46 1.64 7.63
CA ARG A 152 21.04 1.27 7.91
C ARG A 152 20.09 1.71 6.82
N GLY A 153 20.35 2.88 6.22
CA GLY A 153 19.55 3.42 5.12
C GLY A 153 19.59 2.55 3.88
N LEU A 154 20.77 2.03 3.52
CA LEU A 154 20.95 1.14 2.36
C LEU A 154 20.31 -0.23 2.61
N LEU A 155 20.49 -0.83 3.78
CA LEU A 155 19.83 -2.08 4.14
C LEU A 155 18.30 -1.96 4.09
N ARG A 156 17.75 -0.84 4.57
CA ARG A 156 16.30 -0.58 4.47
C ARG A 156 15.84 -0.47 3.02
N LEU A 157 16.58 0.26 2.17
CA LEU A 157 16.26 0.39 0.75
C LEU A 157 16.39 -0.94 0.02
N GLN A 158 17.38 -1.75 0.34
CA GLN A 158 17.56 -3.11 -0.18
C GLN A 158 16.36 -3.99 0.16
N LEU A 159 15.92 -4.00 1.44
CA LEU A 159 14.77 -4.78 1.86
C LEU A 159 13.48 -4.33 1.16
N LEU A 160 13.18 -3.03 1.21
CA LEU A 160 11.96 -2.50 0.59
C LEU A 160 11.96 -2.65 -0.93
N GLY A 161 13.11 -2.45 -1.58
CA GLY A 161 13.26 -2.68 -3.02
C GLY A 161 12.99 -4.14 -3.40
N ALA A 162 13.57 -5.09 -2.65
CA ALA A 162 13.33 -6.51 -2.87
C ALA A 162 11.85 -6.88 -2.67
N LEU A 163 11.22 -6.40 -1.57
CA LEU A 163 9.80 -6.67 -1.29
C LEU A 163 8.87 -6.05 -2.34
N ASN A 164 9.13 -4.80 -2.75
CA ASN A 164 8.33 -4.10 -3.76
C ASN A 164 8.44 -4.72 -5.15
N TRP A 165 9.50 -5.46 -5.44
CA TRP A 165 9.69 -6.16 -6.72
C TRP A 165 8.97 -7.51 -6.76
N VAL A 166 8.61 -8.11 -5.62
CA VAL A 166 7.93 -9.41 -5.56
C VAL A 166 6.67 -9.49 -6.44
N PRO A 167 5.76 -8.49 -6.44
CA PRO A 167 4.54 -8.56 -7.25
C PRO A 167 4.78 -8.72 -8.75
N VAL A 168 5.97 -8.36 -9.26
CA VAL A 168 6.32 -8.46 -10.69
C VAL A 168 6.55 -9.91 -11.13
N TRP A 169 7.11 -10.73 -10.25
CA TRP A 169 7.50 -12.11 -10.58
C TRP A 169 6.77 -13.19 -9.76
N TYR A 170 6.05 -12.80 -8.71
CA TYR A 170 5.38 -13.75 -7.84
C TYR A 170 4.21 -14.44 -8.55
N ASN A 171 4.20 -15.76 -8.48
CA ASN A 171 3.06 -16.58 -8.90
C ASN A 171 2.54 -17.37 -7.70
N ALA A 172 1.24 -17.25 -7.40
CA ALA A 172 0.59 -17.92 -6.29
C ALA A 172 0.59 -19.46 -6.41
N GLU A 173 0.76 -19.99 -7.63
CA GLU A 173 0.91 -21.45 -7.88
C GLU A 173 2.27 -22.00 -7.43
N GLN A 174 3.26 -21.14 -7.21
CA GLN A 174 4.56 -21.54 -6.70
C GLN A 174 4.47 -21.91 -5.23
N LYS A 175 5.31 -22.92 -4.82
CA LYS A 175 5.33 -23.45 -3.44
C LYS A 175 5.83 -22.47 -2.37
N MET A 176 6.21 -21.25 -2.72
CA MET A 176 6.70 -20.23 -1.78
C MET A 176 5.58 -19.28 -1.35
N SER A 177 5.23 -19.30 -0.07
CA SER A 177 4.29 -18.33 0.48
C SER A 177 4.92 -16.93 0.61
N PRO A 178 4.12 -15.84 0.55
CA PRO A 178 4.62 -14.48 0.77
C PRO A 178 5.39 -14.32 2.09
N ALA A 179 4.90 -14.97 3.15
CA ALA A 179 5.59 -14.97 4.43
C ALA A 179 6.99 -15.61 4.37
N LYS A 180 7.14 -16.71 3.64
CA LYS A 180 8.44 -17.38 3.47
C LYS A 180 9.43 -16.50 2.70
N ILE A 181 8.96 -15.78 1.65
CA ILE A 181 9.76 -14.85 0.87
C ILE A 181 10.24 -13.70 1.76
N ALA A 182 9.31 -13.01 2.44
CA ALA A 182 9.64 -11.87 3.30
C ALA A 182 10.64 -12.25 4.41
N LYS A 183 10.44 -13.40 5.06
CA LYS A 183 11.37 -13.92 6.08
C LYS A 183 12.75 -14.23 5.51
N ALA A 184 12.84 -14.74 4.29
CA ALA A 184 14.11 -15.01 3.64
C ALA A 184 14.88 -13.71 3.37
N PHE A 185 14.21 -12.66 2.89
CA PHE A 185 14.83 -11.35 2.67
C PHE A 185 15.33 -10.72 3.97
N VAL A 186 14.53 -10.76 5.05
CA VAL A 186 14.98 -10.25 6.36
C VAL A 186 16.17 -11.03 6.89
N ARG A 187 16.21 -12.35 6.72
CA ARG A 187 17.38 -13.18 7.12
C ARG A 187 18.65 -12.81 6.35
N SER A 188 18.55 -12.53 5.06
CA SER A 188 19.69 -12.07 4.26
C SER A 188 20.22 -10.75 4.80
N ILE A 189 19.33 -9.77 5.01
CA ILE A 189 19.68 -8.47 5.59
C ILE A 189 20.33 -8.64 6.97
N ARG A 190 19.81 -9.54 7.83
CA ARG A 190 20.38 -9.78 9.16
C ARG A 190 21.78 -10.34 9.10
N LYS A 191 22.06 -11.22 8.15
CA LYS A 191 23.40 -11.77 7.95
C LYS A 191 24.38 -10.69 7.54
N ASP A 192 24.05 -9.92 6.51
CA ASP A 192 24.88 -8.81 6.00
C ASP A 192 25.08 -7.69 7.04
N ALA A 193 24.19 -7.57 8.03
CA ALA A 193 24.25 -6.57 9.08
C ALA A 193 25.08 -7.00 10.31
N GLN A 194 25.46 -8.27 10.41
CA GLN A 194 26.22 -8.87 11.53
C GLN A 194 27.63 -9.32 11.13
N ASP A 195 27.93 -9.38 9.83
CA ASP A 195 29.26 -9.59 9.27
C ASP A 195 30.00 -8.25 9.15
#